data_89996b226375a41f139503e5aa405027
#
_entry.id   89996b226375a41f139503e5aa405027
#
_cell.length_a   1.000
_cell.length_b   1.000
_cell.length_c   1.000
_cell.angle_alpha   90.00
_cell.angle_beta   90.00
_cell.angle_gamma   90.00
#
_symmetry.space_group_name_H-M   'P 1'
#
loop_
_entity.id
_entity.type
_entity.pdbx_description
1 polymer ?
#
loop_
_entity_poly.entity_id
_entity_poly.type
_entity_poly.pdbx_seq_one_letter_code
_entity_poly.pdbx_strand_id
1 'polypeptide(L)'
;MKVYQLIYTSVQHSLSDPELGLVNQSGLRVFSCTQGLTKQNIDETIRFATYRLPKNNEIKYTQTPCDPTVPELFPKIFRTFRLSDGRYVAMQISYAGYDFDGQPGNVFAHAFIFDDVDENFLPERYIGHKRYRTHLTEKDLNGQIVHYLKPLDNIAPSEGVENKVINFIGEHKYELTYVLDRATRLLTSDDIKNICIAANDAETVQMYLLALKWILPISLSENTGISTYNVYLPSDKQKQIVFHGTIKQHNNITGQAIEARKNCIYIDIENTKFPHSAKSMLLGFDIDKLREIYRKYHFTSMTQLLDW
;
A
#
# COMPACT_ATOMS: atom_id res chain seq x y z
N MET A 1 -13.24 1.15 17.39
CA MET A 1 -12.03 0.84 16.61
C MET A 1 -10.79 1.25 17.40
N LYS A 2 -9.91 0.33 17.66
CA LYS A 2 -8.60 0.54 18.30
C LYS A 2 -7.51 0.44 17.23
N VAL A 3 -6.53 1.34 17.28
CA VAL A 3 -5.45 1.38 16.30
C VAL A 3 -4.11 1.25 17.00
N TYR A 4 -3.43 0.16 16.73
CA TYR A 4 -2.06 -0.06 17.16
C TYR A 4 -1.10 0.59 16.17
N GLN A 5 0.07 0.93 16.63
CA GLN A 5 1.12 1.56 15.82
C GLN A 5 2.39 0.71 15.84
N LEU A 6 3.13 0.71 14.73
CA LEU A 6 4.44 0.11 14.65
C LEU A 6 5.36 1.01 13.81
N ILE A 7 6.55 1.32 14.33
CA ILE A 7 7.61 2.06 13.63
C ILE A 7 8.80 1.14 13.42
N TYR A 8 9.24 1.04 12.17
CA TYR A 8 10.39 0.25 11.74
C TYR A 8 11.34 1.12 10.92
N THR A 9 12.61 1.20 11.36
CA THR A 9 13.64 2.03 10.72
C THR A 9 15.01 1.62 11.19
N SER A 10 16.08 2.17 10.61
CA SER A 10 17.44 2.00 11.11
C SER A 10 17.68 2.87 12.34
N VAL A 11 18.13 2.26 13.41
CA VAL A 11 18.33 2.88 14.71
C VAL A 11 19.57 2.36 15.41
N GLN A 12 20.12 3.15 16.32
CA GLN A 12 21.19 2.71 17.23
C GLN A 12 20.63 1.88 18.39
N HIS A 13 19.47 2.27 18.89
CA HIS A 13 18.75 1.59 19.96
C HIS A 13 17.31 1.27 19.52
N SER A 14 16.91 0.02 19.63
CA SER A 14 15.58 -0.47 19.29
C SER A 14 14.77 -0.85 20.53
N LEU A 15 13.46 -1.05 20.34
CA LEU A 15 12.61 -1.56 21.40
C LEU A 15 13.13 -2.92 21.90
N SER A 16 13.21 -3.06 23.22
CA SER A 16 13.53 -4.33 23.86
C SER A 16 12.31 -4.89 24.57
N ASP A 17 11.90 -6.08 24.17
CA ASP A 17 10.82 -6.83 24.78
C ASP A 17 11.06 -8.33 24.59
N PRO A 18 11.53 -9.03 25.64
CA PRO A 18 11.82 -10.46 25.56
C PRO A 18 10.59 -11.32 25.20
N GLU A 19 9.39 -10.93 25.63
CA GLU A 19 8.15 -11.68 25.35
C GLU A 19 7.79 -11.62 23.85
N LEU A 20 8.11 -10.50 23.21
CA LEU A 20 7.97 -10.32 21.77
C LEU A 20 9.21 -10.79 20.98
N GLY A 21 10.24 -11.27 21.68
CA GLY A 21 11.53 -11.63 21.06
C GLY A 21 12.26 -10.42 20.45
N LEU A 22 11.98 -9.22 20.93
CA LEU A 22 12.65 -7.99 20.51
C LEU A 22 13.85 -7.74 21.44
N VAL A 23 15.01 -7.55 20.83
CA VAL A 23 16.26 -7.26 21.55
C VAL A 23 16.74 -5.88 21.13
N ASN A 24 17.18 -5.08 22.10
CA ASN A 24 17.80 -3.78 21.81
C ASN A 24 19.07 -3.99 20.98
N GLN A 25 19.01 -3.64 19.72
CA GLN A 25 20.09 -3.76 18.75
C GLN A 25 20.05 -2.61 17.77
N SER A 26 21.20 -2.32 17.18
CA SER A 26 21.32 -1.40 16.06
C SER A 26 20.87 -2.02 14.74
N GLY A 27 20.64 -1.19 13.73
CA GLY A 27 20.26 -1.57 12.37
C GLY A 27 18.78 -1.36 12.08
N LEU A 28 18.28 -1.96 11.02
CA LEU A 28 16.85 -1.95 10.67
C LEU A 28 16.08 -2.80 11.68
N ARG A 29 15.32 -2.15 12.55
CA ARG A 29 14.64 -2.76 13.70
C ARG A 29 13.29 -2.11 13.96
N VAL A 30 12.49 -2.80 14.77
CA VAL A 30 11.31 -2.18 15.37
C VAL A 30 11.79 -1.12 16.36
N PHE A 31 11.64 0.14 15.96
CA PHE A 31 11.98 1.24 16.85
C PHE A 31 11.00 1.28 18.02
N SER A 32 9.71 1.26 17.74
CA SER A 32 8.68 1.27 18.77
C SER A 32 7.38 0.69 18.22
N CYS A 33 6.56 0.12 19.11
CA CYS A 33 5.21 -0.34 18.76
C CYS A 33 4.24 -0.11 19.93
N THR A 34 2.95 -0.29 19.68
CA THR A 34 1.92 -0.26 20.72
C THR A 34 1.87 -1.60 21.45
N GLN A 35 1.71 -1.58 22.78
CA GLN A 35 1.46 -2.78 23.58
C GLN A 35 0.20 -3.51 23.11
N GLY A 36 0.23 -4.85 23.11
CA GLY A 36 -0.87 -5.71 22.67
C GLY A 36 -0.75 -6.20 21.22
N LEU A 37 0.33 -5.85 20.52
CA LEU A 37 0.74 -6.56 19.31
C LEU A 37 1.47 -7.85 19.70
N THR A 38 1.19 -8.92 18.97
CA THR A 38 1.92 -10.19 19.11
C THR A 38 3.20 -10.17 18.26
N LYS A 39 4.13 -11.07 18.58
CA LYS A 39 5.32 -11.26 17.75
C LYS A 39 4.94 -11.54 16.29
N GLN A 40 3.90 -12.34 16.05
CA GLN A 40 3.42 -12.66 14.72
C GLN A 40 2.93 -11.41 13.97
N ASN A 41 2.14 -10.54 14.63
CA ASN A 41 1.70 -9.28 14.01
C ASN A 41 2.89 -8.40 13.61
N ILE A 42 3.91 -8.32 14.46
CA ILE A 42 5.12 -7.57 14.19
C ILE A 42 5.87 -8.16 13.01
N ASP A 43 6.14 -9.46 13.02
CA ASP A 43 6.90 -10.15 11.98
C ASP A 43 6.18 -10.08 10.61
N GLU A 44 4.86 -10.22 10.59
CA GLU A 44 4.06 -10.07 9.38
C GLU A 44 4.12 -8.61 8.86
N THR A 45 4.02 -7.63 9.74
CA THR A 45 4.03 -6.21 9.36
C THR A 45 5.38 -5.79 8.79
N ILE A 46 6.50 -6.13 9.46
CA ILE A 46 7.85 -5.70 9.03
C ILE A 46 8.29 -6.35 7.71
N ARG A 47 7.74 -7.50 7.32
CA ARG A 47 8.00 -8.10 6.00
C ARG A 47 7.64 -7.17 4.85
N PHE A 48 6.64 -6.31 5.05
CA PHE A 48 6.20 -5.34 4.07
C PHE A 48 6.85 -3.96 4.24
N ALA A 49 7.66 -3.74 5.28
CA ALA A 49 8.36 -2.49 5.55
C ALA A 49 9.64 -2.36 4.70
N THR A 50 9.53 -2.55 3.40
CA THR A 50 10.67 -2.52 2.47
C THR A 50 10.53 -1.39 1.47
N TYR A 51 11.62 -0.70 1.19
CA TYR A 51 11.75 0.29 0.14
C TYR A 51 12.92 -0.08 -0.77
N ARG A 52 12.68 -0.09 -2.07
CA ARG A 52 13.76 -0.31 -3.05
C ARG A 52 13.92 0.92 -3.91
N LEU A 53 15.14 1.39 -4.04
CA LEU A 53 15.46 2.51 -4.88
C LEU A 53 15.40 2.12 -6.36
N PRO A 54 14.97 3.05 -7.24
CA PRO A 54 15.07 2.86 -8.67
C PRO A 54 16.54 2.63 -9.06
N LYS A 55 16.76 1.74 -10.03
CA LYS A 55 18.12 1.45 -10.54
C LYS A 55 18.62 2.51 -11.54
N ASN A 56 17.99 3.66 -11.63
CA ASN A 56 18.46 4.71 -12.51
C ASN A 56 19.84 5.18 -12.06
N ASN A 57 20.86 4.99 -12.89
CA ASN A 57 22.24 5.41 -12.61
C ASN A 57 22.40 6.93 -12.45
N GLU A 58 21.38 7.70 -12.74
CA GLU A 58 21.32 9.16 -12.57
C GLU A 58 20.98 9.59 -11.15
N ILE A 59 20.38 8.71 -10.34
CA ILE A 59 20.11 9.00 -8.94
C ILE A 59 21.40 8.76 -8.17
N LYS A 60 22.20 9.80 -8.07
CA LYS A 60 23.38 9.80 -7.20
C LYS A 60 22.88 9.71 -5.76
N TYR A 61 23.15 8.61 -5.09
CA TYR A 61 22.87 8.34 -3.67
C TYR A 61 23.52 9.37 -2.72
N THR A 62 24.22 10.35 -3.25
CA THR A 62 25.01 11.37 -2.52
C THR A 62 24.16 12.54 -2.03
N GLN A 63 22.89 12.61 -2.38
CA GLN A 63 22.04 13.69 -1.90
C GLN A 63 21.30 13.24 -0.64
N THR A 64 21.42 14.05 0.38
CA THR A 64 20.77 13.81 1.66
C THR A 64 19.27 13.61 1.48
N PRO A 65 18.64 12.63 2.15
CA PRO A 65 17.21 12.32 2.03
C PRO A 65 16.29 13.47 2.48
N CYS A 66 16.86 14.47 3.08
CA CYS A 66 16.18 15.68 3.53
C CYS A 66 16.24 16.82 2.50
N ASP A 67 16.80 16.58 1.30
CA ASP A 67 16.73 17.57 0.25
C ASP A 67 15.29 17.64 -0.26
N PRO A 68 14.55 18.73 0.01
CA PRO A 68 13.17 18.89 -0.43
C PRO A 68 13.03 18.95 -1.96
N THR A 69 14.15 19.00 -2.70
CA THR A 69 14.17 19.04 -4.17
C THR A 69 14.09 17.67 -4.83
N VAL A 70 14.10 16.56 -4.06
CA VAL A 70 14.13 15.19 -4.60
C VAL A 70 12.94 14.29 -4.15
N PRO A 71 11.79 14.81 -3.67
CA PRO A 71 10.66 13.95 -3.27
C PRO A 71 10.11 13.11 -4.43
N GLU A 72 10.22 13.59 -5.66
CA GLU A 72 9.74 12.92 -6.87
C GLU A 72 10.55 11.66 -7.21
N LEU A 73 11.82 11.62 -6.84
CA LEU A 73 12.69 10.46 -7.05
C LEU A 73 12.44 9.34 -6.02
N PHE A 74 11.83 9.69 -4.88
CA PHE A 74 11.59 8.78 -3.77
C PHE A 74 10.14 8.88 -3.29
N PRO A 75 9.17 8.43 -4.10
CA PRO A 75 7.77 8.52 -3.72
C PRO A 75 7.51 7.71 -2.44
N LYS A 76 6.68 8.26 -1.56
CA LYS A 76 6.22 7.50 -0.40
C LYS A 76 5.41 6.30 -0.87
N ILE A 77 5.69 5.15 -0.29
CA ILE A 77 4.90 3.94 -0.52
C ILE A 77 3.79 3.91 0.51
N PHE A 78 2.59 3.65 0.05
CA PHE A 78 1.49 3.29 0.93
C PHE A 78 1.11 1.84 0.64
N ARG A 79 1.02 1.02 1.69
CA ARG A 79 0.64 -0.39 1.60
C ARG A 79 -0.52 -0.69 2.51
N THR A 80 -1.45 -1.48 2.00
CA THR A 80 -2.50 -2.08 2.82
C THR A 80 -2.47 -3.58 2.65
N PHE A 81 -2.77 -4.30 3.71
CA PHE A 81 -2.90 -5.75 3.72
C PHE A 81 -3.61 -6.21 4.99
N ARG A 82 -3.97 -7.49 5.04
CA ARG A 82 -4.60 -8.09 6.21
C ARG A 82 -3.62 -9.05 6.88
N LEU A 83 -3.52 -8.98 8.21
CA LEU A 83 -2.73 -9.92 9.00
C LEU A 83 -3.46 -11.26 9.11
N SER A 84 -2.73 -12.31 9.45
CA SER A 84 -3.29 -13.65 9.62
C SER A 84 -4.34 -13.76 10.73
N ASP A 85 -4.31 -12.86 11.71
CA ASP A 85 -5.33 -12.76 12.78
C ASP A 85 -6.56 -11.93 12.38
N GLY A 86 -6.60 -11.45 11.14
CA GLY A 86 -7.73 -10.69 10.57
C GLY A 86 -7.63 -9.18 10.69
N ARG A 87 -6.66 -8.62 11.42
CA ARG A 87 -6.46 -7.17 11.52
C ARG A 87 -6.01 -6.59 10.19
N TYR A 88 -6.42 -5.34 9.94
CA TYR A 88 -5.99 -4.60 8.75
C TYR A 88 -4.78 -3.75 9.05
N VAL A 89 -3.90 -3.62 8.08
CA VAL A 89 -2.72 -2.75 8.13
C VAL A 89 -2.82 -1.68 7.07
N ALA A 90 -2.57 -0.43 7.47
CA ALA A 90 -2.25 0.67 6.57
C ALA A 90 -0.86 1.18 6.96
N MET A 91 0.10 1.12 6.05
CA MET A 91 1.48 1.45 6.32
C MET A 91 2.02 2.45 5.31
N GLN A 92 2.58 3.54 5.82
CA GLN A 92 3.35 4.48 5.02
C GLN A 92 4.84 4.19 5.17
N ILE A 93 5.55 4.13 4.04
CA ILE A 93 6.99 3.87 3.98
C ILE A 93 7.64 5.03 3.22
N SER A 94 8.67 5.60 3.81
CA SER A 94 9.48 6.66 3.21
C SER A 94 10.91 6.19 3.08
N TYR A 95 11.59 6.62 2.04
CA TYR A 95 13.03 6.51 1.98
C TYR A 95 13.63 7.48 3.01
N ALA A 96 14.47 6.99 3.90
CA ALA A 96 15.07 7.76 4.99
C ALA A 96 16.59 7.99 4.81
N GLY A 97 17.13 7.67 3.62
CA GLY A 97 18.48 7.95 3.22
C GLY A 97 19.53 7.05 3.80
N TYR A 98 20.38 7.61 4.61
CA TYR A 98 21.46 6.89 5.26
C TYR A 98 21.01 6.31 6.59
N ASP A 99 21.51 5.15 6.94
CA ASP A 99 21.36 4.60 8.27
C ASP A 99 22.33 5.26 9.26
N PHE A 100 22.30 4.80 10.51
CA PHE A 100 23.16 5.35 11.56
C PHE A 100 24.66 5.05 11.33
N ASP A 101 25.00 4.07 10.49
CA ASP A 101 26.39 3.74 10.10
C ASP A 101 26.82 4.47 8.81
N GLY A 102 25.95 5.35 8.26
CA GLY A 102 26.20 6.09 7.03
C GLY A 102 26.03 5.27 5.75
N GLN A 103 25.37 4.11 5.83
CA GLN A 103 25.06 3.31 4.64
C GLN A 103 23.73 3.77 4.01
N PRO A 104 23.67 3.91 2.67
CA PRO A 104 22.44 4.27 2.01
C PRO A 104 21.43 3.13 2.04
N GLY A 105 20.14 3.47 2.01
CA GLY A 105 19.06 2.48 1.92
C GLY A 105 18.21 2.39 3.19
N ASN A 106 18.35 3.35 4.10
CA ASN A 106 17.47 3.43 5.26
C ASN A 106 16.03 3.68 4.84
N VAL A 107 15.12 3.05 5.53
CA VAL A 107 13.67 3.22 5.36
C VAL A 107 13.05 3.65 6.67
N PHE A 108 11.98 4.42 6.59
CA PHE A 108 11.12 4.73 7.70
C PHE A 108 9.72 4.23 7.39
N ALA A 109 9.28 3.19 8.07
CA ALA A 109 7.94 2.65 7.95
C ALA A 109 7.14 2.92 9.22
N HIS A 110 5.96 3.49 9.06
CA HIS A 110 4.99 3.67 10.14
C HIS A 110 3.69 2.98 9.74
N ALA A 111 3.31 1.96 10.49
CA ALA A 111 2.10 1.19 10.27
C ALA A 111 1.02 1.53 11.32
N PHE A 112 -0.22 1.65 10.86
CA PHE A 112 -1.43 1.57 11.66
C PHE A 112 -2.01 0.17 11.48
N ILE A 113 -2.30 -0.49 12.60
CA ILE A 113 -2.87 -1.84 12.65
C ILE A 113 -4.22 -1.70 13.34
N PHE A 114 -5.27 -1.93 12.58
CA PHE A 114 -6.64 -1.69 12.98
C PHE A 114 -7.27 -2.96 13.53
N ASP A 115 -7.90 -2.81 14.69
CA ASP A 115 -8.63 -3.86 15.39
C ASP A 115 -10.07 -3.42 15.60
N ASP A 116 -10.99 -4.37 15.64
CA ASP A 116 -12.41 -4.12 15.86
C ASP A 116 -12.98 -3.09 14.86
N VAL A 117 -12.90 -3.44 13.59
CA VAL A 117 -13.36 -2.60 12.47
C VAL A 117 -14.70 -3.06 11.93
N ASP A 118 -15.44 -2.14 11.33
CA ASP A 118 -16.72 -2.42 10.68
C ASP A 118 -16.54 -3.27 9.40
N GLU A 119 -17.59 -4.00 9.00
CA GLU A 119 -17.60 -4.85 7.79
C GLU A 119 -17.21 -4.13 6.48
N ASN A 120 -17.28 -2.81 6.46
CA ASN A 120 -16.98 -1.99 5.27
C ASN A 120 -15.69 -1.20 5.43
N PHE A 121 -14.83 -1.64 6.31
CA PHE A 121 -13.60 -0.94 6.58
C PHE A 121 -12.65 -1.01 5.38
N LEU A 122 -12.13 0.15 4.99
CA LEU A 122 -11.12 0.31 3.95
C LEU A 122 -9.89 0.99 4.54
N PRO A 123 -8.79 0.26 4.78
CA PRO A 123 -7.55 0.84 5.29
C PRO A 123 -6.95 1.87 4.33
N GLU A 124 -7.33 1.84 3.07
CA GLU A 124 -6.94 2.81 2.04
C GLU A 124 -7.40 4.23 2.34
N ARG A 125 -8.44 4.41 3.16
CA ARG A 125 -8.90 5.73 3.63
C ARG A 125 -7.87 6.48 4.47
N TYR A 126 -6.84 5.80 4.94
CA TYR A 126 -5.79 6.39 5.79
C TYR A 126 -4.52 6.76 5.03
N ILE A 127 -4.52 6.72 3.69
CA ILE A 127 -3.39 7.16 2.89
C ILE A 127 -3.05 8.62 3.17
N GLY A 128 -1.77 8.92 3.38
CA GLY A 128 -1.33 10.29 3.68
C GLY A 128 -1.85 10.86 4.99
N HIS A 129 -2.33 10.03 5.92
CA HIS A 129 -2.88 10.51 7.19
C HIS A 129 -1.83 11.29 7.98
N LYS A 130 -2.23 12.46 8.53
CA LYS A 130 -1.33 13.41 9.22
C LYS A 130 -0.58 12.86 10.43
N ARG A 131 -1.02 11.74 10.99
CA ARG A 131 -0.35 11.07 12.11
C ARG A 131 0.76 10.11 11.67
N TYR A 132 0.94 9.86 10.36
CA TYR A 132 2.11 9.12 9.92
C TYR A 132 3.36 9.94 10.16
N ARG A 133 4.31 9.31 10.82
CA ARG A 133 5.66 9.83 10.96
C ARG A 133 6.49 9.42 9.74
N THR A 134 7.47 10.25 9.41
CA THR A 134 8.40 10.03 8.28
C THR A 134 9.86 9.99 8.72
N HIS A 135 10.15 10.31 9.96
CA HIS A 135 11.49 10.31 10.55
C HIS A 135 11.40 10.22 12.08
N LEU A 136 12.53 9.92 12.71
CA LEU A 136 12.71 10.04 14.15
C LEU A 136 12.95 11.50 14.52
N THR A 137 12.40 11.92 15.64
CA THR A 137 12.66 13.26 16.20
C THR A 137 13.97 13.24 16.99
N GLU A 138 14.53 14.42 17.27
CA GLU A 138 15.71 14.53 18.15
C GLU A 138 15.48 13.88 19.51
N LYS A 139 14.26 13.98 20.05
CA LYS A 139 13.89 13.32 21.31
C LYS A 139 14.01 11.80 21.21
N ASP A 140 13.62 11.22 20.08
CA ASP A 140 13.75 9.77 19.85
C ASP A 140 15.22 9.35 19.75
N LEU A 141 16.04 10.18 19.11
CA LEU A 141 17.47 9.89 18.89
C LEU A 141 18.32 10.05 20.17
N ASN A 142 17.96 10.98 21.05
CA ASN A 142 18.66 11.26 22.29
C ASN A 142 18.21 10.35 23.45
N GLY A 143 17.16 9.54 23.25
CA GLY A 143 16.65 8.60 24.25
C GLY A 143 17.48 7.31 24.26
N GLN A 144 18.03 6.93 25.44
CA GLN A 144 18.67 5.63 25.61
C GLN A 144 17.67 4.47 25.76
N ILE A 145 16.42 4.79 26.13
CA ILE A 145 15.35 3.83 26.34
C ILE A 145 14.21 4.14 25.38
N VAL A 146 13.89 3.15 24.56
CA VAL A 146 12.74 3.25 23.64
C VAL A 146 11.48 2.78 24.37
N HIS A 147 10.45 3.60 24.31
CA HIS A 147 9.17 3.34 24.95
C HIS A 147 8.13 2.85 23.95
N TYR A 148 7.12 2.12 24.46
CA TYR A 148 5.94 1.76 23.68
C TYR A 148 5.15 2.99 23.23
N LEU A 149 4.60 2.89 22.03
CA LEU A 149 3.64 3.88 21.53
C LEU A 149 2.29 3.73 22.21
N LYS A 150 1.61 4.84 22.40
CA LYS A 150 0.22 4.81 22.84
C LYS A 150 -0.67 4.35 21.68
N PRO A 151 -1.70 3.54 21.93
CA PRO A 151 -2.71 3.26 20.91
C PRO A 151 -3.40 4.56 20.49
N LEU A 152 -3.95 4.55 19.28
CA LEU A 152 -4.81 5.61 18.80
C LEU A 152 -6.25 5.12 18.84
N ASP A 153 -7.13 5.88 19.46
CA ASP A 153 -8.54 5.52 19.52
C ASP A 153 -9.32 6.35 18.49
N ASN A 154 -10.18 5.68 17.72
CA ASN A 154 -11.14 6.29 16.80
C ASN A 154 -10.55 7.39 15.90
N ILE A 155 -9.40 7.11 15.26
CA ILE A 155 -8.84 8.04 14.29
C ILE A 155 -9.77 8.15 13.08
N ALA A 156 -10.05 9.37 12.66
CA ALA A 156 -10.79 9.63 11.43
C ALA A 156 -9.94 9.29 10.19
N PRO A 157 -10.54 8.88 9.08
CA PRO A 157 -9.83 8.77 7.79
C PRO A 157 -9.11 10.07 7.40
N SER A 158 -8.21 9.96 6.44
CA SER A 158 -7.51 11.13 5.89
C SER A 158 -8.49 12.07 5.20
N GLU A 159 -8.37 13.36 5.50
CA GLU A 159 -9.28 14.38 4.99
C GLU A 159 -9.24 14.46 3.45
N GLY A 160 -10.41 14.51 2.84
CA GLY A 160 -10.57 14.71 1.39
C GLY A 160 -10.22 13.50 0.51
N VAL A 161 -9.71 12.40 1.04
CA VAL A 161 -9.34 11.21 0.24
C VAL A 161 -10.56 10.63 -0.46
N GLU A 162 -11.67 10.49 0.23
CA GLU A 162 -12.90 9.92 -0.33
C GLU A 162 -13.42 10.76 -1.51
N ASN A 163 -13.50 12.06 -1.34
CA ASN A 163 -13.94 12.96 -2.41
C ASN A 163 -12.99 12.92 -3.63
N LYS A 164 -11.68 12.89 -3.40
CA LYS A 164 -10.70 12.75 -4.48
C LYS A 164 -10.90 11.45 -5.27
N VAL A 165 -11.10 10.35 -4.57
CA VAL A 165 -11.32 9.03 -5.20
C VAL A 165 -12.62 9.02 -5.98
N ILE A 166 -13.71 9.55 -5.43
CA ILE A 166 -15.02 9.63 -6.10
C ILE A 166 -14.92 10.45 -7.39
N ASN A 167 -14.29 11.64 -7.32
CA ASN A 167 -14.09 12.48 -8.49
C ASN A 167 -13.24 11.77 -9.55
N PHE A 168 -12.15 11.16 -9.15
CA PHE A 168 -11.27 10.40 -10.04
C PHE A 168 -12.01 9.25 -10.75
N ILE A 169 -12.85 8.51 -10.03
CA ILE A 169 -13.68 7.45 -10.62
C ILE A 169 -14.64 8.06 -11.65
N GLY A 170 -15.22 9.23 -11.36
CA GLY A 170 -16.08 9.94 -12.30
C GLY A 170 -15.37 10.32 -13.60
N GLU A 171 -14.13 10.76 -13.53
CA GLU A 171 -13.32 11.21 -14.66
C GLU A 171 -12.73 10.06 -15.48
N HIS A 172 -12.40 8.92 -14.84
CA HIS A 172 -11.68 7.79 -15.44
C HIS A 172 -12.51 6.51 -15.55
N LYS A 173 -13.80 6.63 -15.81
CA LYS A 173 -14.76 5.50 -15.83
C LYS A 173 -14.37 4.38 -16.80
N TYR A 174 -13.91 4.73 -18.00
CA TYR A 174 -13.57 3.75 -19.03
C TYR A 174 -12.31 2.96 -18.68
N GLU A 175 -11.29 3.67 -18.25
CA GLU A 175 -10.03 3.08 -17.83
C GLU A 175 -10.23 2.17 -16.63
N LEU A 176 -10.98 2.65 -15.62
CA LEU A 176 -11.27 1.89 -14.42
C LEU A 176 -12.12 0.65 -14.69
N THR A 177 -13.04 0.71 -15.65
CA THR A 177 -13.80 -0.48 -16.08
C THR A 177 -12.88 -1.54 -16.65
N TYR A 178 -11.92 -1.15 -17.48
CA TYR A 178 -10.92 -2.08 -18.00
C TYR A 178 -10.04 -2.67 -16.90
N VAL A 179 -9.54 -1.82 -15.99
CA VAL A 179 -8.72 -2.26 -14.85
C VAL A 179 -9.52 -3.22 -13.97
N LEU A 180 -10.79 -2.92 -13.72
CA LEU A 180 -11.68 -3.75 -12.92
C LEU A 180 -11.96 -5.11 -13.58
N ASP A 181 -12.20 -5.18 -14.89
CA ASP A 181 -12.31 -6.46 -15.61
C ASP A 181 -11.06 -7.32 -15.43
N ARG A 182 -9.89 -6.70 -15.56
CA ARG A 182 -8.61 -7.41 -15.34
C ARG A 182 -8.43 -7.87 -13.89
N ALA A 183 -8.81 -7.02 -12.93
CA ALA A 183 -8.76 -7.36 -11.51
C ALA A 183 -9.67 -8.54 -11.18
N THR A 184 -10.87 -8.57 -11.76
CA THR A 184 -11.83 -9.65 -11.55
C THR A 184 -11.30 -10.98 -12.10
N ARG A 185 -10.72 -10.96 -13.31
CA ARG A 185 -10.09 -12.16 -13.90
C ARG A 185 -8.95 -12.69 -13.02
N LEU A 186 -8.14 -11.79 -12.46
CA LEU A 186 -7.08 -12.17 -11.52
C LEU A 186 -7.65 -12.88 -10.30
N LEU A 187 -8.70 -12.32 -9.71
CA LEU A 187 -9.27 -12.83 -8.46
C LEU A 187 -10.07 -14.14 -8.65
N THR A 188 -10.42 -14.46 -9.90
CA THR A 188 -11.15 -15.70 -10.28
C THR A 188 -10.25 -16.75 -10.92
N SER A 189 -8.97 -16.46 -11.19
CA SER A 189 -8.01 -17.34 -11.84
C SER A 189 -6.90 -17.75 -10.87
N ASP A 190 -6.59 -19.03 -10.81
CA ASP A 190 -5.47 -19.54 -10.01
C ASP A 190 -4.09 -19.20 -10.62
N ASP A 191 -4.05 -18.87 -11.92
CA ASP A 191 -2.81 -18.65 -12.65
C ASP A 191 -2.24 -17.24 -12.52
N ILE A 192 -3.10 -16.23 -12.30
CA ILE A 192 -2.71 -14.82 -12.21
C ILE A 192 -2.67 -14.41 -10.74
N LYS A 193 -1.53 -13.91 -10.27
CA LYS A 193 -1.31 -13.60 -8.86
C LYS A 193 -1.23 -12.11 -8.55
N ASN A 194 -0.96 -11.26 -9.55
CA ASN A 194 -0.71 -9.85 -9.34
C ASN A 194 -1.20 -9.00 -10.52
N ILE A 195 -1.59 -7.76 -10.22
CA ILE A 195 -1.77 -6.69 -11.20
C ILE A 195 -0.77 -5.60 -10.91
N CYS A 196 -0.09 -5.12 -11.94
CA CYS A 196 0.79 -3.97 -11.87
C CYS A 196 0.23 -2.84 -12.73
N ILE A 197 -0.12 -1.73 -12.09
CA ILE A 197 -0.54 -0.49 -12.74
C ILE A 197 0.68 0.42 -12.88
N ALA A 198 0.98 0.84 -14.10
CA ALA A 198 2.10 1.71 -14.41
C ALA A 198 1.59 3.06 -14.96
N ALA A 199 2.14 4.14 -14.44
CA ALA A 199 1.92 5.50 -14.92
C ALA A 199 3.21 6.32 -14.91
N ASN A 200 3.15 7.56 -15.40
CA ASN A 200 4.33 8.43 -15.44
C ASN A 200 4.66 9.03 -14.07
N ASP A 201 3.69 9.10 -13.16
CA ASP A 201 3.86 9.67 -11.83
C ASP A 201 3.21 8.83 -10.73
N ALA A 202 3.63 9.07 -9.49
CA ALA A 202 3.18 8.31 -8.32
C ALA A 202 1.73 8.61 -7.94
N GLU A 203 1.24 9.83 -8.16
CA GLU A 203 -0.11 10.24 -7.78
C GLU A 203 -1.15 9.55 -8.66
N THR A 204 -0.91 9.52 -9.97
CA THR A 204 -1.76 8.80 -10.93
C THR A 204 -1.85 7.32 -10.58
N VAL A 205 -0.71 6.66 -10.36
CA VAL A 205 -0.68 5.25 -9.93
C VAL A 205 -1.50 5.03 -8.66
N GLN A 206 -1.27 5.87 -7.66
CA GLN A 206 -1.96 5.82 -6.37
C GLN A 206 -3.48 5.94 -6.55
N MET A 207 -3.94 6.90 -7.36
CA MET A 207 -5.36 7.13 -7.59
C MET A 207 -6.05 5.95 -8.27
N TYR A 208 -5.44 5.32 -9.26
CA TYR A 208 -5.98 4.10 -9.87
C TYR A 208 -6.10 2.96 -8.87
N LEU A 209 -5.11 2.75 -8.02
CA LEU A 209 -5.14 1.70 -6.99
C LEU A 209 -6.21 1.97 -5.93
N LEU A 210 -6.34 3.21 -5.48
CA LEU A 210 -7.40 3.61 -4.53
C LEU A 210 -8.78 3.42 -5.16
N ALA A 211 -8.99 3.95 -6.38
CA ALA A 211 -10.24 3.81 -7.10
C ALA A 211 -10.63 2.34 -7.28
N LEU A 212 -9.67 1.49 -7.67
CA LEU A 212 -9.89 0.05 -7.79
C LEU A 212 -10.41 -0.55 -6.48
N LYS A 213 -9.78 -0.22 -5.35
CA LYS A 213 -10.21 -0.70 -4.02
C LYS A 213 -11.60 -0.19 -3.64
N TRP A 214 -11.98 1.01 -4.09
CA TRP A 214 -13.32 1.57 -3.84
C TRP A 214 -14.42 0.90 -4.64
N ILE A 215 -14.14 0.47 -5.88
CA ILE A 215 -15.12 -0.13 -6.78
C ILE A 215 -15.16 -1.66 -6.74
N LEU A 216 -14.16 -2.32 -6.16
CA LEU A 216 -14.18 -3.78 -5.98
C LEU A 216 -15.29 -4.22 -5.01
N PRO A 217 -15.92 -5.37 -5.25
CA PRO A 217 -16.76 -6.02 -4.24
C PRO A 217 -16.03 -6.14 -2.91
N ILE A 218 -16.74 -5.88 -1.81
CA ILE A 218 -16.13 -5.86 -0.47
C ILE A 218 -15.44 -7.18 -0.17
N SER A 219 -16.09 -8.31 -0.44
CA SER A 219 -15.53 -9.65 -0.24
C SER A 219 -14.20 -9.90 -0.96
N LEU A 220 -13.99 -9.25 -2.12
CA LEU A 220 -12.73 -9.30 -2.85
C LEU A 220 -11.73 -8.25 -2.33
N SER A 221 -12.23 -7.06 -1.99
CA SER A 221 -11.41 -5.97 -1.47
C SER A 221 -10.76 -6.31 -0.14
N GLU A 222 -11.47 -6.97 0.78
CA GLU A 222 -10.97 -7.34 2.10
C GLU A 222 -9.73 -8.23 2.08
N ASN A 223 -9.64 -9.11 1.10
CA ASN A 223 -8.57 -10.10 0.98
C ASN A 223 -7.43 -9.66 0.05
N THR A 224 -7.50 -8.44 -0.49
CA THR A 224 -6.51 -7.91 -1.42
C THR A 224 -5.84 -6.67 -0.85
N GLY A 225 -4.52 -6.66 -0.78
CA GLY A 225 -3.72 -5.49 -0.42
C GLY A 225 -3.27 -4.70 -1.64
N ILE A 226 -2.89 -3.45 -1.41
CA ILE A 226 -2.25 -2.59 -2.40
C ILE A 226 -0.84 -2.20 -1.99
N SER A 227 0.00 -1.85 -2.98
CA SER A 227 1.26 -1.14 -2.78
C SER A 227 1.39 -0.07 -3.86
N THR A 228 1.37 1.19 -3.46
CA THR A 228 1.30 2.33 -4.40
C THR A 228 2.58 2.54 -5.21
N TYR A 229 3.69 1.97 -4.78
CA TYR A 229 4.94 2.06 -5.53
C TYR A 229 5.81 0.82 -5.32
N ASN A 230 6.27 0.24 -6.43
CA ASN A 230 7.25 -0.84 -6.44
C ASN A 230 8.17 -0.68 -7.64
N VAL A 231 9.47 -0.80 -7.44
CA VAL A 231 10.47 -0.84 -8.52
C VAL A 231 10.58 -2.22 -9.13
N TYR A 232 10.25 -3.25 -8.36
CA TYR A 232 10.27 -4.65 -8.78
C TYR A 232 8.95 -5.31 -8.41
N LEU A 233 8.53 -6.25 -9.24
CA LEU A 233 7.41 -7.11 -8.84
C LEU A 233 7.77 -7.86 -7.57
N PRO A 234 6.83 -7.98 -6.64
CA PRO A 234 7.06 -8.71 -5.42
C PRO A 234 7.37 -10.18 -5.73
N SER A 235 8.22 -10.76 -4.90
CA SER A 235 8.40 -12.21 -4.89
C SER A 235 7.11 -12.89 -4.41
N ASP A 236 6.93 -14.17 -4.75
CA ASP A 236 5.78 -15.01 -4.31
C ASP A 236 5.50 -14.99 -2.80
N LYS A 237 6.40 -14.46 -2.01
CA LYS A 237 6.26 -14.34 -0.54
C LYS A 237 5.30 -13.23 -0.09
N GLN A 238 4.89 -12.32 -0.98
CA GLN A 238 3.99 -11.20 -0.66
C GLN A 238 2.55 -11.42 -1.15
N LYS A 239 2.02 -12.61 -0.96
CA LYS A 239 0.68 -13.01 -1.45
C LYS A 239 -0.49 -12.15 -0.95
N GLN A 240 -0.30 -11.36 0.10
CA GLN A 240 -1.34 -10.49 0.67
C GLN A 240 -1.51 -9.18 -0.10
N ILE A 241 -0.49 -8.75 -0.86
CA ILE A 241 -0.55 -7.56 -1.72
C ILE A 241 -0.65 -8.03 -3.17
N VAL A 242 -1.78 -7.74 -3.78
CA VAL A 242 -2.15 -8.23 -5.11
C VAL A 242 -2.06 -7.12 -6.15
N PHE A 243 -2.34 -5.88 -5.74
CA PHE A 243 -2.34 -4.72 -6.63
C PHE A 243 -1.10 -3.86 -6.37
N HIS A 244 -0.31 -3.67 -7.42
CA HIS A 244 0.96 -2.98 -7.35
C HIS A 244 0.99 -1.77 -8.27
N GLY A 245 1.57 -0.68 -7.79
CA GLY A 245 1.85 0.49 -8.58
C GLY A 245 3.32 0.60 -8.94
N THR A 246 3.64 1.17 -10.09
CA THR A 246 5.00 1.51 -10.51
C THR A 246 5.03 2.78 -11.34
N ILE A 247 6.13 3.53 -11.22
CA ILE A 247 6.42 4.66 -12.08
C ILE A 247 7.25 4.13 -13.25
N LYS A 248 6.83 4.40 -14.47
CA LYS A 248 7.46 3.87 -15.70
C LYS A 248 8.95 4.17 -15.80
N GLN A 249 9.33 5.39 -15.46
CA GLN A 249 10.74 5.83 -15.50
C GLN A 249 11.62 5.13 -14.46
N HIS A 250 11.04 4.63 -13.36
CA HIS A 250 11.74 3.96 -12.28
C HIS A 250 11.81 2.44 -12.48
N ASN A 251 11.05 1.92 -13.44
CA ASN A 251 10.95 0.49 -13.65
C ASN A 251 11.88 0.05 -14.78
N ASN A 252 12.92 -0.70 -14.46
CA ASN A 252 13.81 -1.30 -15.47
C ASN A 252 13.23 -2.57 -16.12
N ILE A 253 12.02 -2.98 -15.74
CA ILE A 253 11.36 -4.16 -16.29
C ILE A 253 10.40 -3.67 -17.37
N THR A 254 10.66 -4.03 -18.63
CA THR A 254 9.71 -3.75 -19.71
C THR A 254 8.39 -4.47 -19.45
N GLY A 255 7.27 -3.88 -19.88
CA GLY A 255 5.95 -4.50 -19.74
C GLY A 255 5.92 -5.95 -20.24
N GLN A 256 6.59 -6.22 -21.37
CA GLN A 256 6.75 -7.57 -21.93
C GLN A 256 7.47 -8.55 -21.00
N ALA A 257 8.49 -8.11 -20.26
CA ALA A 257 9.19 -8.96 -19.29
C ALA A 257 8.33 -9.24 -18.05
N ILE A 258 7.42 -8.34 -17.71
CA ILE A 258 6.45 -8.51 -16.62
C ILE A 258 5.38 -9.53 -17.03
N GLU A 259 4.81 -9.39 -18.21
CA GLU A 259 3.80 -10.31 -18.76
C GLU A 259 4.38 -11.71 -19.01
N ALA A 260 5.62 -11.80 -19.49
CA ALA A 260 6.30 -13.07 -19.72
C ALA A 260 6.52 -13.90 -18.45
N ARG A 261 6.47 -13.29 -17.28
CA ARG A 261 6.49 -14.01 -15.98
C ARG A 261 5.15 -14.66 -15.64
N LYS A 262 4.26 -14.88 -16.61
CA LYS A 262 3.00 -15.66 -16.58
C LYS A 262 2.01 -15.44 -15.43
N ASN A 263 2.37 -14.66 -14.39
CA ASN A 263 1.58 -14.52 -13.16
C ASN A 263 1.22 -13.06 -12.85
N CYS A 264 1.45 -12.13 -13.77
CA CYS A 264 1.16 -10.70 -13.56
C CYS A 264 0.49 -10.09 -14.79
N ILE A 265 -0.59 -9.37 -14.57
CA ILE A 265 -1.19 -8.48 -15.56
C ILE A 265 -0.51 -7.11 -15.42
N TYR A 266 0.07 -6.61 -16.50
CA TYR A 266 0.66 -5.27 -16.55
C TYR A 266 -0.25 -4.31 -17.32
N ILE A 267 -0.58 -3.18 -16.72
CA ILE A 267 -1.43 -2.15 -17.32
C ILE A 267 -0.66 -0.83 -17.32
N ASP A 268 -0.27 -0.40 -18.50
CA ASP A 268 0.31 0.93 -18.73
C ASP A 268 -0.83 1.90 -19.04
N ILE A 269 -1.14 2.77 -18.11
CA ILE A 269 -2.31 3.66 -18.19
C ILE A 269 -2.23 4.59 -19.40
N GLU A 270 -1.06 5.13 -19.73
CA GLU A 270 -0.93 6.08 -20.82
C GLU A 270 -0.89 5.43 -22.21
N ASN A 271 -0.45 4.16 -22.29
CA ASN A 271 -0.28 3.47 -23.56
C ASN A 271 -1.34 2.40 -23.84
N THR A 272 -2.15 2.05 -22.85
CA THR A 272 -3.24 1.09 -23.04
C THR A 272 -4.38 1.74 -23.84
N LYS A 273 -4.77 1.10 -24.96
CA LYS A 273 -5.98 1.50 -25.69
C LYS A 273 -7.18 0.96 -24.95
N PHE A 274 -7.86 1.83 -24.23
CA PHE A 274 -9.08 1.47 -23.52
C PHE A 274 -10.25 1.37 -24.52
N PRO A 275 -11.06 0.31 -24.45
CA PRO A 275 -12.22 0.18 -25.35
C PRO A 275 -13.31 1.19 -24.94
N HIS A 276 -13.62 2.12 -25.82
CA HIS A 276 -14.67 3.12 -25.63
C HIS A 276 -16.09 2.52 -25.65
N SER A 277 -16.24 1.25 -26.06
CA SER A 277 -17.53 0.58 -26.27
C SER A 277 -17.90 -0.42 -25.17
N ALA A 278 -17.09 -0.59 -24.14
CA ALA A 278 -17.48 -1.42 -23.01
C ALA A 278 -18.75 -0.81 -22.41
N LYS A 279 -19.87 -1.55 -22.37
CA LYS A 279 -21.01 -1.22 -21.51
C LYS A 279 -20.46 -1.13 -20.10
N SER A 280 -20.08 0.09 -19.72
CA SER A 280 -19.40 0.30 -18.48
C SER A 280 -20.42 0.24 -17.37
N MET A 281 -20.30 -0.70 -16.48
CA MET A 281 -21.07 -0.74 -15.24
C MET A 281 -21.01 0.55 -14.45
N LEU A 282 -19.88 1.27 -14.56
CA LEU A 282 -19.66 2.54 -13.89
C LEU A 282 -20.44 3.70 -14.57
N LEU A 283 -20.91 3.51 -15.82
CA LEU A 283 -21.77 4.48 -16.49
C LEU A 283 -23.18 4.36 -15.94
N GLY A 284 -23.49 5.10 -14.90
CA GLY A 284 -24.85 5.19 -14.34
C GLY A 284 -25.01 4.62 -12.94
N PHE A 285 -23.99 4.02 -12.36
CA PHE A 285 -24.01 3.62 -10.95
C PHE A 285 -23.33 4.67 -10.08
N ASP A 286 -24.05 5.07 -9.05
CA ASP A 286 -23.50 5.68 -7.86
C ASP A 286 -22.66 4.62 -7.13
N ILE A 287 -21.47 4.99 -6.66
CA ILE A 287 -20.56 4.07 -5.95
C ILE A 287 -21.21 3.49 -4.70
N ASP A 288 -22.01 4.27 -4.00
CA ASP A 288 -22.71 3.82 -2.81
C ASP A 288 -23.79 2.78 -3.17
N LYS A 289 -24.48 2.96 -4.29
CA LYS A 289 -25.40 1.95 -4.82
C LYS A 289 -24.66 0.68 -5.26
N LEU A 290 -23.50 0.81 -5.88
CA LEU A 290 -22.68 -0.34 -6.27
C LEU A 290 -22.28 -1.15 -5.05
N ARG A 291 -21.85 -0.49 -3.99
CA ARG A 291 -21.52 -1.13 -2.70
C ARG A 291 -22.74 -1.76 -2.03
N GLU A 292 -23.88 -1.11 -2.10
CA GLU A 292 -25.15 -1.66 -1.58
C GLU A 292 -25.55 -2.92 -2.34
N ILE A 293 -25.42 -2.92 -3.66
CA ILE A 293 -25.65 -4.08 -4.50
C ILE A 293 -24.71 -5.22 -4.12
N TYR A 294 -23.43 -4.96 -3.98
CA TYR A 294 -22.47 -5.96 -3.55
C TYR A 294 -22.80 -6.57 -2.19
N ARG A 295 -23.22 -5.76 -1.23
CA ARG A 295 -23.64 -6.24 0.10
C ARG A 295 -24.88 -7.13 0.00
N LYS A 296 -25.87 -6.69 -0.75
CA LYS A 296 -27.17 -7.36 -0.83
C LYS A 296 -27.09 -8.73 -1.53
N TYR A 297 -26.28 -8.84 -2.57
CA TYR A 297 -26.26 -10.01 -3.44
C TYR A 297 -25.00 -10.86 -3.28
N HIS A 298 -24.08 -10.50 -2.40
CA HIS A 298 -22.82 -11.23 -2.13
C HIS A 298 -22.04 -11.58 -3.40
N PHE A 299 -22.04 -10.70 -4.39
CA PHE A 299 -21.31 -10.94 -5.63
C PHE A 299 -19.82 -11.13 -5.37
N THR A 300 -19.29 -12.22 -5.87
CA THR A 300 -17.85 -12.56 -5.76
C THR A 300 -17.10 -12.27 -7.06
N SER A 301 -17.81 -11.97 -8.15
CA SER A 301 -17.22 -11.64 -9.44
C SER A 301 -17.99 -10.53 -10.14
N MET A 302 -17.31 -9.84 -11.06
CA MET A 302 -17.94 -8.85 -11.94
C MET A 302 -18.92 -9.48 -12.90
N THR A 303 -18.66 -10.71 -13.35
CA THR A 303 -19.57 -11.44 -14.24
C THR A 303 -20.94 -11.61 -13.60
N GLN A 304 -20.97 -12.01 -12.33
CA GLN A 304 -22.23 -12.14 -11.59
C GLN A 304 -23.02 -10.83 -11.52
N LEU A 305 -22.33 -9.69 -11.42
CA LEU A 305 -22.99 -8.39 -11.40
C LEU A 305 -23.45 -7.94 -12.79
N LEU A 306 -22.74 -8.31 -13.86
CA LEU A 306 -23.11 -7.99 -15.24
C LEU A 306 -24.29 -8.83 -15.73
N ASP A 307 -24.46 -10.04 -15.21
CA ASP A 307 -25.55 -10.96 -15.54
C ASP A 307 -26.84 -10.65 -14.75
N TRP A 308 -26.74 -9.81 -13.71
CA TRP A 308 -27.88 -9.35 -12.90
C TRP A 308 -28.57 -8.12 -13.49
#